data_077047c9acc45c22373fbaea25884c53
#
_entry.id   077047c9acc45c22373fbaea25884c53
#
_cell.length_a   1.000
_cell.length_b   1.000
_cell.length_c   1.000
_cell.angle_alpha   90.00
_cell.angle_beta   90.00
_cell.angle_gamma   90.00
#
_symmetry.space_group_name_H-M   'P 1'
#
loop_
_entity.id
_entity.type
_entity.pdbx_description
1 polymer ?
#
loop_
_entity_poly.entity_id
_entity_poly.type
_entity_poly.pdbx_seq_one_letter_code
_entity_poly.pdbx_strand_id
1 'polypeptide(L)'
;MDVSFLGGPQPQRGVGIVAPFDFALDRELWRWVPDDVSLHLTRTPFVPVEVSLDLARLVSEHETLREAVNALGAVAPEVLAYACTSGSFVGGTAGERAMSVAMESAGEAPALTTSGALLEALEELGVRRVAVVTPYTKSVTDSLEDFLGEAGIAVTGRSYLGLTREIWRVPYRDVVGMAREAVADDQPDALFISCTNLPTYDVIPQLEAELRMPVVSANQVTVWAALRRIGKDAVGAYQALLDPVARRGPAAMTPTAAEPAVAEGDPVVRETVFEPVAEELPGAAVTEEEPAEPVLPSPATAAAPSPADPVLDGHEAEAQPWYDEWGRGPQPPV
;
A
#
# COMPACT_ATOMS: atom_id res chain seq x y z
N MET A 1 -30.69 4.65 -31.18
CA MET A 1 -30.93 5.35 -29.91
C MET A 1 -29.95 6.53 -29.88
N ASP A 2 -30.44 7.75 -29.81
CA ASP A 2 -29.59 8.94 -29.75
C ASP A 2 -29.05 9.07 -28.29
N VAL A 3 -27.74 9.00 -28.10
CA VAL A 3 -27.08 9.10 -26.80
C VAL A 3 -26.35 10.43 -26.60
N SER A 4 -26.52 11.37 -27.52
CA SER A 4 -25.88 12.68 -27.49
C SER A 4 -26.20 13.50 -26.23
N PHE A 5 -27.32 13.21 -25.57
CA PHE A 5 -27.76 13.87 -24.34
C PHE A 5 -26.97 13.40 -23.09
N LEU A 6 -26.22 12.31 -23.17
CA LEU A 6 -25.44 11.78 -22.01
C LEU A 6 -24.22 12.63 -21.67
N GLY A 7 -23.87 13.60 -22.48
CA GLY A 7 -22.81 14.57 -22.16
C GLY A 7 -21.37 14.02 -22.11
N GLY A 8 -21.18 12.75 -22.45
CA GLY A 8 -19.87 12.08 -22.37
C GLY A 8 -19.48 11.63 -20.96
N PRO A 9 -18.33 10.98 -20.79
CA PRO A 9 -17.85 10.56 -19.49
C PRO A 9 -17.50 11.78 -18.60
N GLN A 10 -17.82 11.68 -17.32
CA GLN A 10 -17.42 12.71 -16.36
C GLN A 10 -15.90 12.70 -16.18
N PRO A 11 -15.23 13.86 -16.15
CA PRO A 11 -13.82 13.94 -15.80
C PRO A 11 -13.59 13.35 -14.41
N GLN A 12 -12.60 12.47 -14.30
CA GLN A 12 -12.22 11.87 -13.03
C GLN A 12 -10.96 12.54 -12.49
N ARG A 13 -10.85 12.64 -11.17
CA ARG A 13 -9.64 13.09 -10.50
C ARG A 13 -8.67 11.93 -10.36
N GLY A 14 -7.41 12.14 -10.68
CA GLY A 14 -6.39 11.09 -10.70
C GLY A 14 -5.59 11.01 -9.41
N VAL A 15 -5.49 9.82 -8.84
CA VAL A 15 -4.54 9.47 -7.77
C VAL A 15 -3.51 8.52 -8.34
N GLY A 16 -2.23 8.90 -8.34
CA GLY A 16 -1.12 8.05 -8.76
C GLY A 16 -0.65 7.16 -7.60
N ILE A 17 -0.62 5.87 -7.81
CA ILE A 17 -0.17 4.89 -6.82
C ILE A 17 1.11 4.21 -7.31
N VAL A 18 2.19 4.36 -6.57
CA VAL A 18 3.40 3.54 -6.72
C VAL A 18 3.30 2.40 -5.72
N ALA A 19 3.25 1.16 -6.18
CA ALA A 19 3.19 -0.04 -5.35
C ALA A 19 4.46 -0.88 -5.52
N PRO A 20 4.86 -1.71 -4.56
CA PRO A 20 5.92 -2.68 -4.77
C PRO A 20 5.52 -3.72 -5.83
N PHE A 21 6.51 -4.35 -6.45
CA PHE A 21 6.29 -5.29 -7.57
C PHE A 21 5.39 -6.47 -7.20
N ASP A 22 5.40 -6.89 -5.93
CA ASP A 22 4.62 -8.03 -5.41
C ASP A 22 3.21 -7.66 -4.92
N PHE A 23 2.82 -6.40 -5.02
CA PHE A 23 1.50 -5.93 -4.59
C PHE A 23 0.37 -6.61 -5.37
N ALA A 24 -0.59 -7.23 -4.67
CA ALA A 24 -1.64 -8.05 -5.25
C ALA A 24 -3.06 -7.64 -4.86
N LEU A 25 -3.24 -6.59 -4.05
CA LEU A 25 -4.54 -6.15 -3.53
C LEU A 25 -5.06 -4.87 -4.20
N ASP A 26 -4.80 -4.68 -5.49
CA ASP A 26 -5.30 -3.53 -6.26
C ASP A 26 -6.79 -3.30 -6.05
N ARG A 27 -7.57 -4.38 -6.11
CA ARG A 27 -9.04 -4.30 -5.96
C ARG A 27 -9.47 -3.82 -4.57
N GLU A 28 -8.67 -4.09 -3.53
CA GLU A 28 -8.97 -3.60 -2.18
C GLU A 28 -8.87 -2.07 -2.10
N LEU A 29 -7.85 -1.46 -2.72
CA LEU A 29 -7.70 0.00 -2.77
C LEU A 29 -8.93 0.68 -3.35
N TRP A 30 -9.49 0.15 -4.44
CA TRP A 30 -10.67 0.70 -5.10
C TRP A 30 -11.93 0.70 -4.23
N ARG A 31 -11.98 -0.10 -3.18
CA ARG A 31 -13.16 -0.17 -2.29
C ARG A 31 -13.35 1.07 -1.43
N TRP A 32 -12.30 1.87 -1.25
CA TRP A 32 -12.36 3.15 -0.52
C TRP A 32 -12.49 4.37 -1.45
N VAL A 33 -12.50 4.17 -2.76
CA VAL A 33 -12.44 5.24 -3.75
C VAL A 33 -13.85 5.62 -4.22
N PRO A 34 -14.23 6.92 -4.21
CA PRO A 34 -15.50 7.37 -4.76
C PRO A 34 -15.50 7.31 -6.28
N ASP A 35 -16.70 7.27 -6.89
CA ASP A 35 -16.89 7.03 -8.32
C ASP A 35 -16.29 8.11 -9.25
N ASP A 36 -16.01 9.30 -8.73
CA ASP A 36 -15.41 10.42 -9.48
C ASP A 36 -13.89 10.51 -9.37
N VAL A 37 -13.24 9.47 -8.83
CA VAL A 37 -11.78 9.36 -8.69
C VAL A 37 -11.26 8.10 -9.37
N SER A 38 -10.12 8.21 -10.05
CA SER A 38 -9.40 7.08 -10.64
C SER A 38 -8.05 6.86 -9.95
N LEU A 39 -7.75 5.60 -9.66
CA LEU A 39 -6.41 5.17 -9.25
C LEU A 39 -5.60 4.79 -10.49
N HIS A 40 -4.44 5.39 -10.65
CA HIS A 40 -3.45 5.06 -11.68
C HIS A 40 -2.29 4.34 -11.01
N LEU A 41 -2.20 3.01 -11.18
CA LEU A 41 -1.20 2.20 -10.50
C LEU A 41 0.00 1.91 -11.40
N THR A 42 1.19 2.09 -10.82
CA THR A 42 2.45 1.55 -11.35
C THR A 42 3.12 0.70 -10.27
N ARG A 43 4.07 -0.13 -10.66
CA ARG A 43 4.84 -0.97 -9.73
C ARG A 43 6.33 -0.68 -9.84
N THR A 44 7.05 -0.86 -8.73
CA THR A 44 8.51 -0.87 -8.76
C THR A 44 9.00 -2.06 -9.59
N PRO A 45 10.22 -2.00 -10.16
CA PRO A 45 10.81 -3.13 -10.86
C PRO A 45 10.89 -4.39 -10.00
N PHE A 46 10.73 -5.55 -10.64
CA PHE A 46 10.85 -6.83 -9.97
C PHE A 46 12.28 -7.05 -9.44
N VAL A 47 12.39 -7.48 -8.18
CA VAL A 47 13.63 -7.93 -7.57
C VAL A 47 13.41 -9.32 -6.93
N PRO A 48 14.30 -10.32 -7.15
CA PRO A 48 14.13 -11.69 -6.65
C PRO A 48 14.54 -11.82 -5.18
N VAL A 49 13.95 -10.99 -4.31
CA VAL A 49 14.25 -10.96 -2.87
C VAL A 49 12.94 -11.17 -2.10
N GLU A 50 12.99 -11.98 -1.07
CA GLU A 50 11.85 -12.19 -0.17
C GLU A 50 11.60 -10.98 0.73
N VAL A 51 10.38 -10.85 1.25
CA VAL A 51 10.00 -9.76 2.16
C VAL A 51 10.91 -9.76 3.39
N SER A 52 11.68 -8.69 3.52
CA SER A 52 12.74 -8.50 4.52
C SER A 52 13.07 -7.01 4.65
N LEU A 53 13.94 -6.64 5.59
CA LEU A 53 14.47 -5.27 5.66
C LEU A 53 15.23 -4.88 4.39
N ASP A 54 15.96 -5.84 3.78
CA ASP A 54 16.70 -5.56 2.54
C ASP A 54 15.77 -5.32 1.36
N LEU A 55 14.71 -6.12 1.21
CA LEU A 55 13.68 -5.83 0.20
C LEU A 55 13.04 -4.46 0.46
N ALA A 56 12.67 -4.16 1.71
CA ALA A 56 12.06 -2.89 2.06
C ALA A 56 12.94 -1.70 1.65
N ARG A 57 14.26 -1.78 1.86
CA ARG A 57 15.23 -0.77 1.40
C ARG A 57 15.32 -0.67 -0.11
N LEU A 58 15.40 -1.81 -0.82
CA LEU A 58 15.50 -1.83 -2.28
C LEU A 58 14.28 -1.20 -2.97
N VAL A 59 13.06 -1.53 -2.52
CA VAL A 59 11.84 -0.97 -3.15
C VAL A 59 11.55 0.47 -2.72
N SER A 60 12.29 1.02 -1.77
CA SER A 60 12.20 2.39 -1.27
C SER A 60 13.36 3.29 -1.74
N GLU A 61 14.27 2.79 -2.55
CA GLU A 61 15.33 3.61 -3.14
C GLU A 61 14.73 4.78 -3.95
N HIS A 62 15.25 5.98 -3.73
CA HIS A 62 14.71 7.20 -4.35
C HIS A 62 14.71 7.14 -5.87
N GLU A 63 15.72 6.52 -6.49
CA GLU A 63 15.78 6.34 -7.93
C GLU A 63 14.67 5.44 -8.46
N THR A 64 14.45 4.30 -7.79
CA THR A 64 13.35 3.37 -8.09
C THR A 64 11.98 4.06 -8.02
N LEU A 65 11.76 4.86 -6.97
CA LEU A 65 10.52 5.60 -6.81
C LEU A 65 10.37 6.71 -7.85
N ARG A 66 11.45 7.42 -8.20
CA ARG A 66 11.46 8.45 -9.22
C ARG A 66 11.08 7.90 -10.59
N GLU A 67 11.60 6.76 -10.99
CA GLU A 67 11.23 6.08 -12.24
C GLU A 67 9.75 5.71 -12.27
N ALA A 68 9.23 5.15 -11.17
CA ALA A 68 7.83 4.79 -11.05
C ALA A 68 6.91 6.02 -11.10
N VAL A 69 7.28 7.11 -10.43
CA VAL A 69 6.56 8.39 -10.45
C VAL A 69 6.56 9.00 -11.86
N ASN A 70 7.71 8.99 -12.56
CA ASN A 70 7.80 9.48 -13.94
C ASN A 70 6.86 8.71 -14.89
N ALA A 71 6.68 7.39 -14.66
CA ALA A 71 5.74 6.59 -15.46
C ALA A 71 4.28 7.04 -15.28
N LEU A 72 3.93 7.54 -14.09
CA LEU A 72 2.61 8.10 -13.80
C LEU A 72 2.41 9.51 -14.39
N GLY A 73 3.47 10.22 -14.75
CA GLY A 73 3.40 11.56 -15.33
C GLY A 73 2.56 11.62 -16.61
N ALA A 74 2.47 10.53 -17.37
CA ALA A 74 1.65 10.43 -18.58
C ALA A 74 0.15 10.66 -18.33
N VAL A 75 -0.34 10.39 -17.12
CA VAL A 75 -1.75 10.56 -16.73
C VAL A 75 -1.96 11.75 -15.80
N ALA A 76 -0.92 12.50 -15.48
CA ALA A 76 -0.91 13.73 -14.68
C ALA A 76 -1.77 13.60 -13.40
N PRO A 77 -1.45 12.70 -12.46
CA PRO A 77 -2.23 12.54 -11.25
C PRO A 77 -2.14 13.79 -10.37
N GLU A 78 -3.20 14.10 -9.64
CA GLU A 78 -3.26 15.27 -8.75
C GLU A 78 -2.55 15.04 -7.41
N VAL A 79 -2.29 13.78 -7.07
CA VAL A 79 -1.56 13.36 -5.87
C VAL A 79 -0.86 12.03 -6.15
N LEU A 80 0.27 11.81 -5.49
CA LEU A 80 1.06 10.59 -5.56
C LEU A 80 1.09 9.90 -4.21
N ALA A 81 0.92 8.58 -4.19
CA ALA A 81 1.03 7.78 -2.98
C ALA A 81 1.94 6.58 -3.18
N TYR A 82 2.89 6.37 -2.26
CA TYR A 82 3.69 5.14 -2.20
C TYR A 82 2.99 4.12 -1.32
N ALA A 83 2.34 3.14 -1.96
CA ALA A 83 1.55 2.10 -1.31
C ALA A 83 2.43 0.90 -0.88
N CYS A 84 3.39 1.15 0.00
CA CYS A 84 4.23 0.14 0.61
C CYS A 84 4.55 0.51 2.06
N THR A 85 4.06 -0.29 3.00
CA THR A 85 4.26 0.01 4.42
C THR A 85 5.72 -0.15 4.82
N SER A 86 6.32 -1.35 4.64
CA SER A 86 7.69 -1.62 5.05
C SER A 86 8.72 -0.72 4.36
N GLY A 87 8.57 -0.48 3.07
CA GLY A 87 9.42 0.45 2.33
C GLY A 87 9.34 1.88 2.86
N SER A 88 8.18 2.30 3.37
CA SER A 88 8.01 3.66 3.85
C SER A 88 8.44 3.89 5.30
N PHE A 89 8.54 2.84 6.15
CA PHE A 89 9.02 3.01 7.53
C PHE A 89 10.50 2.62 7.75
N VAL A 90 11.09 1.80 6.85
CA VAL A 90 12.41 1.19 7.05
C VAL A 90 13.54 2.21 7.25
N GLY A 91 13.39 3.42 6.78
CA GLY A 91 14.31 4.55 6.94
C GLY A 91 14.00 5.45 8.14
N GLY A 92 13.10 5.04 9.04
CA GLY A 92 12.61 5.88 10.12
C GLY A 92 11.78 7.07 9.62
N THR A 93 11.37 7.95 10.53
CA THR A 93 10.55 9.14 10.19
C THR A 93 11.28 10.14 9.29
N ALA A 94 12.60 10.20 9.37
CA ALA A 94 13.42 11.06 8.49
C ALA A 94 13.45 10.51 7.06
N GLY A 95 13.62 9.19 6.90
CA GLY A 95 13.61 8.52 5.60
C GLY A 95 12.25 8.60 4.92
N GLU A 96 11.17 8.43 5.67
CA GLU A 96 9.79 8.60 5.18
C GLU A 96 9.58 9.99 4.57
N ARG A 97 9.97 11.06 5.31
CA ARG A 97 9.83 12.45 4.81
C ARG A 97 10.69 12.71 3.58
N ALA A 98 11.94 12.20 3.56
CA ALA A 98 12.81 12.34 2.41
C ALA A 98 12.24 11.66 1.17
N MET A 99 11.59 10.51 1.33
CA MET A 99 10.91 9.78 0.27
C MET A 99 9.72 10.58 -0.28
N SER A 100 8.83 11.10 0.58
CA SER A 100 7.71 11.95 0.18
C SER A 100 8.18 13.17 -0.63
N VAL A 101 9.21 13.88 -0.15
CA VAL A 101 9.80 15.03 -0.86
C VAL A 101 10.40 14.64 -2.20
N ALA A 102 11.09 13.49 -2.29
CA ALA A 102 11.67 13.01 -3.54
C ALA A 102 10.59 12.69 -4.59
N MET A 103 9.50 12.05 -4.18
CA MET A 103 8.36 11.75 -5.04
C MET A 103 7.63 13.03 -5.49
N GLU A 104 7.40 13.97 -4.58
CA GLU A 104 6.79 15.27 -4.87
C GLU A 104 7.60 16.05 -5.91
N SER A 105 8.94 16.08 -5.73
CA SER A 105 9.84 16.72 -6.69
C SER A 105 9.86 16.06 -8.07
N ALA A 106 9.73 14.73 -8.11
CA ALA A 106 9.76 13.98 -9.36
C ALA A 106 8.46 14.08 -10.16
N GLY A 107 7.32 14.12 -9.45
CA GLY A 107 5.98 14.09 -10.07
C GLY A 107 5.29 15.44 -10.16
N GLU A 108 5.89 16.51 -9.63
CA GLU A 108 5.32 17.87 -9.59
C GLU A 108 3.89 17.90 -8.99
N ALA A 109 3.59 16.96 -8.08
CA ALA A 109 2.31 16.82 -7.41
C ALA A 109 2.52 16.45 -5.94
N PRO A 110 1.61 16.84 -5.01
CA PRO A 110 1.70 16.43 -3.62
C PRO A 110 1.91 14.92 -3.50
N ALA A 111 2.84 14.50 -2.64
CA ALA A 111 3.16 13.08 -2.46
C ALA A 111 3.04 12.68 -0.99
N LEU A 112 2.72 11.40 -0.77
CA LEU A 112 2.65 10.78 0.53
C LEU A 112 3.09 9.33 0.50
N THR A 113 3.36 8.77 1.66
CA THR A 113 3.64 7.34 1.83
C THR A 113 2.60 6.68 2.73
N THR A 114 2.50 5.35 2.68
CA THR A 114 1.63 4.60 3.61
C THR A 114 1.96 4.89 5.08
N SER A 115 3.25 4.96 5.45
CA SER A 115 3.63 5.21 6.84
C SER A 115 3.42 6.66 7.28
N GLY A 116 3.61 7.63 6.38
CA GLY A 116 3.23 9.01 6.62
C GLY A 116 1.71 9.16 6.79
N ALA A 117 0.93 8.52 5.92
CA ALA A 117 -0.53 8.48 6.03
C ALA A 117 -1.02 7.81 7.33
N LEU A 118 -0.30 6.79 7.82
CA LEU A 118 -0.59 6.19 9.12
C LEU A 118 -0.43 7.22 10.25
N LEU A 119 0.67 7.95 10.29
CA LEU A 119 0.88 8.97 11.32
C LEU A 119 -0.20 10.05 11.29
N GLU A 120 -0.62 10.50 10.10
CA GLU A 120 -1.74 11.44 9.95
C GLU A 120 -3.06 10.86 10.45
N ALA A 121 -3.33 9.58 10.17
CA ALA A 121 -4.55 8.91 10.63
C ALA A 121 -4.58 8.75 12.16
N LEU A 122 -3.45 8.38 12.77
CA LEU A 122 -3.32 8.27 14.22
C LEU A 122 -3.49 9.64 14.90
N GLU A 123 -2.95 10.70 14.30
CA GLU A 123 -3.15 12.09 14.78
C GLU A 123 -4.62 12.51 14.68
N GLU A 124 -5.28 12.26 13.53
CA GLU A 124 -6.69 12.54 13.31
C GLU A 124 -7.61 11.84 14.32
N LEU A 125 -7.23 10.63 14.73
CA LEU A 125 -7.96 9.83 15.72
C LEU A 125 -7.56 10.15 17.17
N GLY A 126 -6.53 10.97 17.39
CA GLY A 126 -6.02 11.32 18.74
C GLY A 126 -5.29 10.16 19.42
N VAL A 127 -4.77 9.18 18.65
CA VAL A 127 -4.12 7.95 19.14
C VAL A 127 -2.69 8.25 19.58
N ARG A 128 -2.30 7.70 20.73
CA ARG A 128 -0.93 7.73 21.26
C ARG A 128 -0.40 6.36 21.61
N ARG A 129 -1.27 5.37 21.77
CA ARG A 129 -0.95 3.97 22.10
C ARG A 129 -1.61 3.08 21.07
N VAL A 130 -0.85 2.25 20.38
CA VAL A 130 -1.35 1.41 19.29
C VAL A 130 -0.94 -0.05 19.50
N ALA A 131 -1.86 -0.98 19.23
CA ALA A 131 -1.49 -2.36 18.98
C ALA A 131 -1.22 -2.53 17.48
N VAL A 132 -0.27 -3.41 17.12
CA VAL A 132 0.10 -3.66 15.74
C VAL A 132 -0.05 -5.12 15.35
N VAL A 133 -0.61 -5.34 14.16
CA VAL A 133 -0.68 -6.64 13.49
C VAL A 133 0.16 -6.57 12.23
N THR A 134 1.07 -7.50 12.03
CA THR A 134 1.94 -7.52 10.86
C THR A 134 2.07 -8.93 10.27
N PRO A 135 2.17 -9.09 8.95
CA PRO A 135 2.49 -10.38 8.36
C PRO A 135 3.99 -10.69 8.37
N TYR A 136 4.83 -9.73 8.72
CA TYR A 136 6.28 -9.74 8.55
C TYR A 136 7.00 -10.64 9.54
N THR A 137 8.31 -10.82 9.29
CA THR A 137 9.25 -11.37 10.29
C THR A 137 9.40 -10.40 11.46
N LYS A 138 9.93 -10.93 12.57
CA LYS A 138 10.21 -10.13 13.76
C LYS A 138 11.02 -8.86 13.46
N SER A 139 12.10 -8.98 12.69
CA SER A 139 12.99 -7.84 12.40
C SER A 139 12.32 -6.70 11.65
N VAL A 140 11.40 -7.02 10.73
CA VAL A 140 10.61 -6.00 10.02
C VAL A 140 9.54 -5.40 10.92
N THR A 141 8.95 -6.22 11.81
CA THR A 141 7.99 -5.75 12.82
C THR A 141 8.64 -4.81 13.83
N ASP A 142 9.85 -5.14 14.32
CA ASP A 142 10.63 -4.28 15.21
C ASP A 142 10.92 -2.91 14.56
N SER A 143 11.25 -2.89 13.27
CA SER A 143 11.49 -1.63 12.53
C SER A 143 10.22 -0.76 12.42
N LEU A 144 9.02 -1.35 12.36
CA LEU A 144 7.78 -0.59 12.45
C LEU A 144 7.59 0.02 13.86
N GLU A 145 7.92 -0.73 14.90
CA GLU A 145 7.84 -0.26 16.28
C GLU A 145 8.79 0.92 16.51
N ASP A 146 10.04 0.81 16.03
CA ASP A 146 11.02 1.89 16.07
C ASP A 146 10.50 3.15 15.37
N PHE A 147 9.93 3.00 14.16
CA PHE A 147 9.34 4.12 13.40
C PHE A 147 8.20 4.82 14.17
N LEU A 148 7.30 4.04 14.76
CA LEU A 148 6.20 4.59 15.57
C LEU A 148 6.72 5.27 16.83
N GLY A 149 7.73 4.68 17.50
CA GLY A 149 8.40 5.27 18.64
C GLY A 149 9.07 6.60 18.34
N GLU A 150 9.76 6.73 17.18
CA GLU A 150 10.31 8.00 16.70
C GLU A 150 9.23 9.08 16.52
N ALA A 151 8.01 8.68 16.14
CA ALA A 151 6.87 9.57 16.00
C ALA A 151 6.13 9.86 17.33
N GLY A 152 6.59 9.29 18.44
CA GLY A 152 5.97 9.47 19.76
C GLY A 152 4.69 8.65 19.96
N ILE A 153 4.54 7.56 19.20
CA ILE A 153 3.44 6.60 19.33
C ILE A 153 3.98 5.34 20.04
N ALA A 154 3.38 4.97 21.17
CA ALA A 154 3.77 3.78 21.91
C ALA A 154 3.09 2.53 21.33
N VAL A 155 3.86 1.51 20.98
CA VAL A 155 3.33 0.19 20.65
C VAL A 155 3.12 -0.59 21.95
N THR A 156 1.90 -0.99 22.23
CA THR A 156 1.51 -1.64 23.49
C THR A 156 1.21 -3.11 23.37
N GLY A 157 1.01 -3.61 22.15
CA GLY A 157 0.84 -5.01 21.86
C GLY A 157 1.13 -5.30 20.40
N ARG A 158 1.58 -6.51 20.11
CA ARG A 158 1.85 -6.93 18.74
C ARG A 158 1.59 -8.40 18.50
N SER A 159 1.15 -8.71 17.27
CA SER A 159 1.07 -10.06 16.74
C SER A 159 1.63 -10.09 15.32
N TYR A 160 2.40 -11.12 14.96
CA TYR A 160 3.00 -11.23 13.63
C TYR A 160 3.07 -12.67 13.12
N LEU A 161 3.03 -12.84 11.77
CA LEU A 161 3.01 -14.15 11.11
C LEU A 161 4.40 -14.70 10.74
N GLY A 162 5.39 -13.86 10.60
CA GLY A 162 6.73 -14.27 10.15
C GLY A 162 6.84 -14.62 8.66
N LEU A 163 5.90 -14.15 7.82
CA LEU A 163 5.86 -14.44 6.38
C LEU A 163 6.91 -13.64 5.60
N THR A 164 7.46 -14.28 4.57
CA THR A 164 8.41 -13.68 3.63
C THR A 164 7.88 -13.63 2.19
N ARG A 165 6.70 -14.21 1.92
CA ARG A 165 6.07 -14.25 0.60
C ARG A 165 4.57 -14.51 0.70
N GLU A 166 3.84 -14.30 -0.39
CA GLU A 166 2.42 -14.65 -0.55
C GLU A 166 1.48 -14.09 0.52
N ILE A 167 1.80 -12.93 1.07
CA ILE A 167 1.05 -12.27 2.17
C ILE A 167 -0.43 -12.07 1.79
N TRP A 168 -0.73 -11.81 0.51
CA TRP A 168 -2.12 -11.63 0.01
C TRP A 168 -3.01 -12.87 0.16
N ARG A 169 -2.44 -14.05 0.49
CA ARG A 169 -3.19 -15.29 0.73
C ARG A 169 -3.65 -15.48 2.17
N VAL A 170 -3.23 -14.60 3.08
CA VAL A 170 -3.66 -14.66 4.49
C VAL A 170 -5.18 -14.49 4.57
N PRO A 171 -5.91 -15.47 5.11
CA PRO A 171 -7.35 -15.38 5.22
C PRO A 171 -7.77 -14.40 6.32
N TYR A 172 -8.95 -13.81 6.18
CA TYR A 172 -9.49 -12.88 7.18
C TYR A 172 -9.56 -13.44 8.59
N ARG A 173 -9.83 -14.74 8.76
CA ARG A 173 -9.87 -15.39 10.08
C ARG A 173 -8.54 -15.25 10.83
N ASP A 174 -7.41 -15.33 10.12
CA ASP A 174 -6.09 -15.22 10.72
C ASP A 174 -5.79 -13.75 11.08
N VAL A 175 -6.17 -12.81 10.23
CA VAL A 175 -6.09 -11.37 10.55
C VAL A 175 -6.92 -11.03 11.81
N VAL A 176 -8.13 -11.57 11.91
CA VAL A 176 -9.00 -11.38 13.10
C VAL A 176 -8.38 -12.04 14.33
N GLY A 177 -7.82 -13.24 14.21
CA GLY A 177 -7.11 -13.94 15.29
C GLY A 177 -5.95 -13.10 15.83
N MET A 178 -5.09 -12.61 14.94
CA MET A 178 -3.96 -11.74 15.28
C MET A 178 -4.41 -10.43 15.94
N ALA A 179 -5.48 -9.82 15.44
CA ALA A 179 -6.02 -8.59 16.01
C ALA A 179 -6.43 -8.76 17.47
N ARG A 180 -7.15 -9.86 17.77
CA ARG A 180 -7.56 -10.20 19.14
C ARG A 180 -6.37 -10.46 20.06
N GLU A 181 -5.36 -11.14 19.54
CA GLU A 181 -4.14 -11.46 20.28
C GLU A 181 -3.32 -10.20 20.59
N ALA A 182 -3.16 -9.30 19.60
CA ALA A 182 -2.41 -8.07 19.78
C ALA A 182 -2.98 -7.12 20.85
N VAL A 183 -4.27 -7.23 21.17
CA VAL A 183 -4.96 -6.38 22.17
C VAL A 183 -5.31 -7.11 23.45
N ALA A 184 -4.94 -8.40 23.60
CA ALA A 184 -5.44 -9.26 24.68
C ALA A 184 -5.03 -8.80 26.08
N ASP A 185 -3.85 -8.25 26.22
CA ASP A 185 -3.24 -7.93 27.53
C ASP A 185 -3.21 -6.43 27.84
N ASP A 186 -3.57 -5.57 26.91
CA ASP A 186 -3.54 -4.11 27.08
C ASP A 186 -4.76 -3.46 26.39
N GLN A 187 -4.99 -2.19 26.70
CA GLN A 187 -6.02 -1.38 26.05
C GLN A 187 -5.37 -0.26 25.25
N PRO A 188 -4.97 -0.53 24.00
CA PRO A 188 -4.49 0.51 23.11
C PRO A 188 -5.61 1.49 22.74
N ASP A 189 -5.25 2.67 22.25
CA ASP A 189 -6.20 3.65 21.72
C ASP A 189 -6.74 3.21 20.35
N ALA A 190 -5.96 2.42 19.60
CA ALA A 190 -6.31 1.88 18.29
C ALA A 190 -5.52 0.60 17.95
N LEU A 191 -6.01 -0.13 16.94
CA LEU A 191 -5.28 -1.22 16.30
C LEU A 191 -4.83 -0.81 14.89
N PHE A 192 -3.56 -1.05 14.57
CA PHE A 192 -3.03 -0.90 13.20
C PHE A 192 -2.72 -2.26 12.57
N ILE A 193 -3.34 -2.52 11.41
CA ILE A 193 -3.07 -3.70 10.58
C ILE A 193 -2.11 -3.28 9.47
N SER A 194 -0.86 -3.68 9.62
CA SER A 194 0.25 -3.30 8.73
C SER A 194 0.30 -4.20 7.49
N CYS A 195 0.92 -3.71 6.43
CA CYS A 195 1.14 -4.30 5.12
C CYS A 195 -0.01 -4.06 4.11
N THR A 196 0.38 -3.43 3.00
CA THR A 196 -0.54 -3.20 1.88
C THR A 196 -0.97 -4.50 1.18
N ASN A 197 -0.23 -5.59 1.37
CA ASN A 197 -0.59 -6.92 0.86
C ASN A 197 -1.41 -7.78 1.85
N LEU A 198 -1.73 -7.29 3.05
CA LEU A 198 -2.60 -8.02 3.98
C LEU A 198 -4.06 -7.61 3.74
N PRO A 199 -4.97 -8.56 3.42
CA PRO A 199 -6.39 -8.25 3.20
C PRO A 199 -7.06 -7.73 4.46
N THR A 200 -7.82 -6.60 4.39
CA THR A 200 -8.33 -5.94 5.60
C THR A 200 -9.73 -5.34 5.48
N TYR A 201 -10.18 -4.96 4.30
CA TYR A 201 -11.36 -4.13 4.14
C TYR A 201 -12.59 -4.63 4.90
N ASP A 202 -12.92 -5.91 4.77
CA ASP A 202 -14.16 -6.47 5.34
C ASP A 202 -14.08 -6.75 6.84
N VAL A 203 -12.86 -6.83 7.39
CA VAL A 203 -12.68 -7.10 8.84
C VAL A 203 -12.64 -5.83 9.69
N ILE A 204 -12.34 -4.67 9.12
CA ILE A 204 -12.25 -3.41 9.87
C ILE A 204 -13.54 -3.10 10.65
N PRO A 205 -14.74 -3.02 10.03
CA PRO A 205 -15.95 -2.68 10.78
C PRO A 205 -16.31 -3.71 11.88
N GLN A 206 -16.01 -4.99 11.62
CA GLN A 206 -16.26 -6.07 12.58
C GLN A 206 -15.33 -5.96 13.78
N LEU A 207 -14.04 -5.74 13.54
CA LEU A 207 -13.05 -5.56 14.61
C LEU A 207 -13.33 -4.31 15.44
N GLU A 208 -13.68 -3.18 14.82
CA GLU A 208 -14.06 -1.98 15.55
C GLU A 208 -15.29 -2.19 16.44
N ALA A 209 -16.31 -2.91 15.95
CA ALA A 209 -17.49 -3.25 16.72
C ALA A 209 -17.17 -4.19 17.90
N GLU A 210 -16.27 -5.14 17.71
CA GLU A 210 -15.87 -6.11 18.72
C GLU A 210 -14.92 -5.49 19.77
N LEU A 211 -13.84 -4.85 19.29
CA LEU A 211 -12.77 -4.35 20.14
C LEU A 211 -13.10 -2.99 20.79
N ARG A 212 -14.12 -2.30 20.32
CA ARG A 212 -14.57 -0.97 20.79
C ARG A 212 -13.51 0.12 20.67
N MET A 213 -12.64 0.03 19.66
CA MET A 213 -11.61 0.99 19.36
C MET A 213 -11.46 1.16 17.83
N PRO A 214 -10.88 2.25 17.35
CA PRO A 214 -10.54 2.40 15.94
C PRO A 214 -9.60 1.30 15.45
N VAL A 215 -9.86 0.80 14.25
CA VAL A 215 -8.99 -0.14 13.54
C VAL A 215 -8.61 0.49 12.21
N VAL A 216 -7.32 0.70 11.97
CA VAL A 216 -6.81 1.26 10.72
C VAL A 216 -5.92 0.26 10.01
N SER A 217 -5.94 0.27 8.69
CA SER A 217 -5.09 -0.59 7.87
C SER A 217 -4.22 0.19 6.90
N ALA A 218 -3.12 -0.43 6.46
CA ALA A 218 -2.17 0.18 5.54
C ALA A 218 -2.84 0.71 4.26
N ASN A 219 -3.69 -0.09 3.61
CA ASN A 219 -4.41 0.31 2.41
C ASN A 219 -5.41 1.43 2.68
N GLN A 220 -6.16 1.33 3.80
CA GLN A 220 -7.15 2.33 4.17
C GLN A 220 -6.53 3.71 4.39
N VAL A 221 -5.45 3.80 5.20
CA VAL A 221 -4.81 5.09 5.49
C VAL A 221 -4.18 5.70 4.24
N THR A 222 -3.60 4.87 3.36
CA THR A 222 -3.00 5.33 2.10
C THR A 222 -4.04 6.00 1.21
N VAL A 223 -5.17 5.33 0.97
CA VAL A 223 -6.25 5.87 0.12
C VAL A 223 -6.91 7.07 0.80
N TRP A 224 -7.19 7.01 2.10
CA TRP A 224 -7.79 8.11 2.86
C TRP A 224 -6.94 9.39 2.77
N ALA A 225 -5.63 9.28 3.01
CA ALA A 225 -4.75 10.44 2.97
C ALA A 225 -4.58 11.00 1.55
N ALA A 226 -4.50 10.13 0.53
CA ALA A 226 -4.42 10.55 -0.86
C ALA A 226 -5.68 11.31 -1.30
N LEU A 227 -6.86 10.80 -0.97
CA LEU A 227 -8.13 11.46 -1.29
C LEU A 227 -8.26 12.82 -0.60
N ARG A 228 -7.85 12.94 0.67
CA ARG A 228 -7.83 14.23 1.38
C ARG A 228 -6.98 15.28 0.67
N ARG A 229 -5.83 14.92 0.10
CA ARG A 229 -4.95 15.83 -0.67
C ARG A 229 -5.67 16.46 -1.87
N ILE A 230 -6.64 15.76 -2.43
CA ILE A 230 -7.44 16.25 -3.56
C ILE A 230 -8.84 16.70 -3.13
N GLY A 231 -9.10 16.89 -1.84
CA GLY A 231 -10.38 17.39 -1.32
C GLY A 231 -11.54 16.42 -1.51
N LYS A 232 -11.26 15.09 -1.44
CA LYS A 232 -12.24 14.03 -1.51
C LYS A 232 -12.24 13.21 -0.23
N ASP A 233 -13.38 12.61 0.07
CA ASP A 233 -13.53 11.69 1.19
C ASP A 233 -13.45 10.25 0.70
N ALA A 234 -12.76 9.40 1.45
CA ALA A 234 -12.78 7.96 1.21
C ALA A 234 -14.16 7.38 1.58
N VAL A 235 -14.60 6.40 0.80
CA VAL A 235 -15.86 5.70 1.07
C VAL A 235 -15.60 4.47 1.93
N GLY A 236 -16.47 4.22 2.92
CA GLY A 236 -16.30 3.05 3.82
C GLY A 236 -17.21 3.22 5.04
N ALA A 237 -18.42 2.67 4.96
CA ALA A 237 -19.38 2.73 6.04
C ALA A 237 -18.86 2.00 7.29
N TYR A 238 -19.16 2.55 8.46
CA TYR A 238 -18.84 1.94 9.77
C TYR A 238 -17.35 1.76 10.05
N GLN A 239 -16.47 2.58 9.44
CA GLN A 239 -15.03 2.61 9.72
C GLN A 239 -14.69 3.92 10.42
N ALA A 240 -14.16 3.87 11.64
CA ALA A 240 -13.96 5.02 12.51
C ALA A 240 -13.10 6.13 11.87
N LEU A 241 -12.10 5.78 11.06
CA LEU A 241 -11.28 6.76 10.35
C LEU A 241 -12.08 7.55 9.32
N LEU A 242 -13.04 6.92 8.65
CA LEU A 242 -13.76 7.47 7.48
C LEU A 242 -15.12 8.05 7.86
N ASP A 243 -15.78 7.49 8.87
CA ASP A 243 -17.12 7.85 9.28
C ASP A 243 -17.11 8.55 10.65
N PRO A 244 -17.31 9.87 10.71
CA PRO A 244 -17.39 10.61 11.98
C PRO A 244 -18.52 10.14 12.90
N VAL A 245 -19.55 9.47 12.38
CA VAL A 245 -20.63 8.91 13.19
C VAL A 245 -20.14 7.61 13.86
N ALA A 246 -19.40 6.79 13.16
CA ALA A 246 -18.79 5.59 13.72
C ALA A 246 -17.81 5.93 14.87
N ARG A 247 -17.06 7.03 14.75
CA ARG A 247 -16.17 7.52 15.82
C ARG A 247 -16.89 7.83 17.13
N ARG A 248 -18.16 8.22 17.09
CA ARG A 248 -18.89 8.64 18.30
C ARG A 248 -19.38 7.48 19.13
N GLY A 249 -19.29 6.22 18.66
CA GLY A 249 -19.77 5.02 19.38
C GLY A 249 -21.20 5.15 19.91
N PRO A 250 -21.83 4.12 20.42
CA PRO A 250 -23.04 4.28 21.22
C PRO A 250 -22.68 5.08 22.46
N ALA A 251 -23.10 6.35 22.47
CA ALA A 251 -22.90 7.42 23.47
C ALA A 251 -21.80 7.12 24.50
N ALA A 252 -20.68 7.78 24.38
CA ALA A 252 -19.67 7.80 25.42
C ALA A 252 -20.35 8.09 26.76
N MET A 253 -20.51 7.10 27.58
CA MET A 253 -20.84 7.30 28.99
C MET A 253 -19.66 8.09 29.53
N THR A 254 -19.93 9.32 29.95
CA THR A 254 -19.00 10.23 30.59
C THR A 254 -18.23 9.47 31.66
N PRO A 255 -16.87 9.38 31.59
CA PRO A 255 -16.12 8.78 32.68
C PRO A 255 -16.32 9.68 33.90
N THR A 256 -16.94 9.15 34.94
CA THR A 256 -16.90 9.75 36.28
C THR A 256 -15.42 9.86 36.66
N ALA A 257 -15.01 11.03 37.15
CA ALA A 257 -13.65 11.40 37.48
C ALA A 257 -12.82 10.23 38.05
N ALA A 258 -11.76 9.86 37.35
CA ALA A 258 -10.82 8.85 37.81
C ALA A 258 -9.94 9.41 38.94
N GLU A 259 -9.73 8.59 39.94
CA GLU A 259 -8.71 8.79 40.97
C GLU A 259 -7.31 8.90 40.36
N PRO A 260 -6.36 9.62 41.01
CA PRO A 260 -5.03 9.81 40.44
C PRO A 260 -4.27 8.48 40.33
N ALA A 261 -3.90 8.14 39.11
CA ALA A 261 -3.14 6.94 38.79
C ALA A 261 -1.76 6.96 39.46
N VAL A 262 -1.42 5.82 40.06
CA VAL A 262 -0.07 5.48 40.53
C VAL A 262 0.82 5.36 39.30
N ALA A 263 2.04 5.90 39.36
CA ALA A 263 3.02 5.80 38.28
C ALA A 263 3.34 4.33 38.00
N GLU A 264 2.89 3.86 36.87
CA GLU A 264 3.17 2.52 36.37
C GLU A 264 4.47 2.51 35.58
N GLY A 265 5.22 1.39 35.71
CA GLY A 265 6.45 1.16 34.99
C GLY A 265 6.23 1.02 33.48
N ASP A 266 7.32 1.02 32.73
CA ASP A 266 7.33 0.91 31.28
C ASP A 266 6.42 -0.21 30.77
N PRO A 267 5.63 0.04 29.71
CA PRO A 267 4.71 -0.97 29.17
C PRO A 267 5.50 -2.18 28.68
N VAL A 268 5.13 -3.36 29.18
CA VAL A 268 5.70 -4.64 28.73
C VAL A 268 5.04 -5.01 27.42
N VAL A 269 5.76 -4.82 26.32
CA VAL A 269 5.31 -5.28 24.99
C VAL A 269 5.40 -6.80 24.95
N ARG A 270 4.27 -7.47 24.80
CA ARG A 270 4.25 -8.92 24.55
C ARG A 270 4.34 -9.21 23.08
N GLU A 271 5.19 -10.18 22.76
CA GLU A 271 5.42 -10.66 21.42
C GLU A 271 4.73 -12.02 21.25
N THR A 272 3.85 -12.11 20.26
CA THR A 272 3.21 -13.35 19.85
C THR A 272 3.46 -13.62 18.38
N VAL A 273 3.94 -14.83 18.07
CA VAL A 273 4.01 -15.34 16.70
C VAL A 273 2.75 -16.13 16.47
N PHE A 274 1.93 -15.66 15.54
CA PHE A 274 0.68 -16.34 15.18
C PHE A 274 0.99 -17.45 14.17
N GLU A 275 0.69 -18.70 14.49
CA GLU A 275 0.79 -19.80 13.52
C GLU A 275 -0.51 -19.88 12.72
N PRO A 276 -0.47 -19.68 11.39
CA PRO A 276 -1.67 -19.80 10.56
C PRO A 276 -2.20 -21.23 10.60
N VAL A 277 -3.50 -21.39 10.76
CA VAL A 277 -4.15 -22.71 10.73
C VAL A 277 -4.07 -23.25 9.29
N ALA A 278 -3.27 -24.28 9.10
CA ALA A 278 -3.19 -24.99 7.82
C ALA A 278 -4.53 -25.69 7.54
N GLU A 279 -5.26 -25.24 6.55
CA GLU A 279 -6.41 -25.96 6.02
C GLU A 279 -5.87 -27.06 5.09
N GLU A 280 -5.97 -28.32 5.48
CA GLU A 280 -5.71 -29.46 4.58
C GLU A 280 -6.73 -29.39 3.44
N LEU A 281 -6.29 -28.99 2.25
CA LEU A 281 -7.06 -29.17 1.05
C LEU A 281 -7.21 -30.69 0.79
N PRO A 282 -8.40 -31.21 0.54
CA PRO A 282 -8.58 -32.63 0.28
C PRO A 282 -7.86 -33.03 -1.00
N GLY A 283 -6.89 -33.94 -0.85
CA GLY A 283 -6.21 -34.80 -1.77
C GLY A 283 -6.29 -34.51 -3.27
N ALA A 284 -5.30 -33.81 -3.80
CA ALA A 284 -4.83 -34.07 -5.14
C ALA A 284 -3.62 -35.00 -5.01
N ALA A 285 -3.74 -36.26 -5.45
CA ALA A 285 -2.63 -37.19 -5.54
C ALA A 285 -1.59 -36.61 -6.53
N VAL A 286 -0.51 -36.10 -5.98
CA VAL A 286 0.66 -35.69 -6.76
C VAL A 286 1.41 -36.97 -7.09
N THR A 287 1.34 -37.43 -8.35
CA THR A 287 2.31 -38.35 -8.88
C THR A 287 3.63 -37.59 -9.01
N GLU A 288 4.63 -38.03 -8.25
CA GLU A 288 6.00 -37.57 -8.41
C GLU A 288 6.52 -37.96 -9.81
N GLU A 289 6.48 -37.05 -10.77
CA GLU A 289 7.36 -37.04 -11.90
C GLU A 289 8.59 -36.21 -11.57
N GLU A 290 9.74 -36.90 -11.52
CA GLU A 290 11.05 -36.27 -11.36
C GLU A 290 11.25 -35.22 -12.47
N PRO A 291 11.61 -33.95 -12.16
CA PRO A 291 11.85 -32.96 -13.20
C PRO A 291 13.14 -33.32 -13.94
N ALA A 292 13.03 -33.59 -15.26
CA ALA A 292 14.16 -33.72 -16.15
C ALA A 292 15.02 -32.43 -16.10
N GLU A 293 16.33 -32.59 -15.94
CA GLU A 293 17.30 -31.50 -15.96
C GLU A 293 17.18 -30.70 -17.27
N PRO A 294 17.19 -29.35 -17.23
CA PRO A 294 17.17 -28.54 -18.42
C PRO A 294 18.49 -28.70 -19.18
N VAL A 295 18.44 -29.28 -20.36
CA VAL A 295 19.56 -29.33 -21.32
C VAL A 295 19.80 -27.90 -21.83
N LEU A 296 20.89 -27.26 -21.36
CA LEU A 296 21.36 -26.02 -21.92
C LEU A 296 21.81 -26.20 -23.37
N PRO A 297 21.40 -25.38 -24.33
CA PRO A 297 21.92 -25.46 -25.69
C PRO A 297 23.40 -25.00 -25.69
N SER A 298 24.24 -25.84 -26.37
CA SER A 298 25.65 -25.52 -26.63
C SER A 298 25.80 -24.18 -27.33
N PRO A 299 26.84 -23.38 -27.02
CA PRO A 299 27.09 -22.11 -27.71
C PRO A 299 27.44 -22.37 -29.18
N ALA A 300 26.58 -21.86 -30.07
CA ALA A 300 26.87 -21.81 -31.48
C ALA A 300 28.07 -20.91 -31.75
N THR A 301 29.06 -21.43 -32.45
CA THR A 301 30.28 -20.74 -32.89
C THR A 301 29.91 -19.50 -33.68
N ALA A 302 30.32 -18.34 -33.22
CA ALA A 302 30.17 -17.10 -33.96
C ALA A 302 31.01 -17.10 -35.24
N ALA A 303 30.34 -17.05 -36.38
CA ALA A 303 30.96 -16.82 -37.67
C ALA A 303 31.33 -15.33 -37.78
N ALA A 304 32.55 -15.08 -38.27
CA ALA A 304 33.12 -13.74 -38.52
C ALA A 304 32.30 -12.99 -39.57
N PRO A 305 32.21 -11.64 -39.48
CA PRO A 305 31.51 -10.84 -40.48
C PRO A 305 32.30 -10.75 -41.79
N SER A 306 31.60 -10.95 -42.92
CA SER A 306 32.05 -10.73 -44.28
C SER A 306 32.00 -9.20 -44.58
N PRO A 307 32.94 -8.64 -45.39
CA PRO A 307 32.95 -7.25 -45.67
C PRO A 307 32.06 -6.85 -46.85
N ALA A 308 31.54 -5.63 -46.78
CA ALA A 308 31.00 -4.79 -47.85
C ALA A 308 29.56 -5.08 -48.34
N ASP A 309 28.66 -4.19 -47.86
CA ASP A 309 27.51 -3.82 -48.68
C ASP A 309 27.39 -2.27 -48.71
N PRO A 310 26.90 -1.71 -49.87
CA PRO A 310 27.06 -0.29 -50.20
C PRO A 310 26.02 0.60 -49.49
N VAL A 311 26.46 1.81 -49.31
CA VAL A 311 25.67 2.97 -48.89
C VAL A 311 24.44 3.11 -49.80
N LEU A 312 23.24 3.04 -49.25
CA LEU A 312 22.01 3.49 -49.88
C LEU A 312 21.59 4.81 -49.28
N ASP A 313 21.55 5.80 -50.18
CA ASP A 313 21.04 7.14 -49.95
C ASP A 313 19.58 7.18 -49.46
N GLY A 314 19.34 8.18 -48.64
CA GLY A 314 18.12 8.90 -48.30
C GLY A 314 16.77 8.32 -48.77
N HIS A 315 16.04 7.76 -47.80
CA HIS A 315 14.59 7.78 -47.89
C HIS A 315 14.04 8.48 -46.65
N GLU A 316 13.35 9.59 -46.86
CA GLU A 316 12.48 10.25 -45.91
C GLU A 316 11.52 9.24 -45.33
N ALA A 317 11.41 9.18 -43.99
CA ALA A 317 10.46 8.36 -43.30
C ALA A 317 9.05 8.89 -43.59
N GLU A 318 8.29 8.18 -44.39
CA GLU A 318 6.85 8.42 -44.54
C GLU A 318 6.18 8.21 -43.16
N ALA A 319 5.58 9.30 -42.67
CA ALA A 319 4.77 9.31 -41.46
C ALA A 319 3.59 8.33 -41.57
N GLN A 320 3.39 7.53 -40.57
CA GLN A 320 2.30 6.54 -40.55
C GLN A 320 0.92 7.25 -40.54
N PRO A 321 -0.04 6.87 -41.38
CA PRO A 321 -1.26 7.64 -41.64
C PRO A 321 -2.24 7.77 -40.47
N TRP A 322 -2.07 7.02 -39.38
CA TRP A 322 -2.98 7.06 -38.24
C TRP A 322 -2.64 8.14 -37.18
N TYR A 323 -1.48 8.82 -37.30
CA TYR A 323 -1.09 9.90 -36.38
C TYR A 323 -1.71 11.25 -36.71
N ASP A 324 -2.18 11.45 -37.95
CA ASP A 324 -2.74 12.73 -38.41
C ASP A 324 -4.22 12.94 -38.10
N GLU A 325 -4.95 11.92 -37.64
CA GLU A 325 -6.40 12.02 -37.40
C GLU A 325 -6.77 12.58 -36.01
N TRP A 326 -5.82 12.68 -35.06
CA TRP A 326 -6.08 13.14 -33.69
C TRP A 326 -5.47 14.51 -33.32
N GLY A 327 -4.85 15.19 -34.27
CA GLY A 327 -4.01 16.37 -34.04
C GLY A 327 -4.65 17.74 -34.19
N ARG A 328 -5.95 17.92 -34.50
CA ARG A 328 -6.54 19.27 -34.64
C ARG A 328 -7.93 19.37 -33.99
N GLY A 329 -7.95 19.89 -32.76
CA GLY A 329 -9.17 20.47 -32.19
C GLY A 329 -9.57 21.76 -32.95
N PRO A 330 -10.86 22.14 -32.94
CA PRO A 330 -11.36 23.31 -33.70
C PRO A 330 -10.73 24.60 -33.15
N GLN A 331 -10.23 25.43 -34.09
CA GLN A 331 -9.76 26.79 -33.78
C GLN A 331 -10.98 27.69 -33.51
N PRO A 332 -10.90 28.61 -32.55
CA PRO A 332 -11.99 29.57 -32.32
C PRO A 332 -12.05 30.57 -33.49
N PRO A 333 -13.24 31.07 -33.82
CA PRO A 333 -13.41 32.08 -34.88
C PRO A 333 -12.78 33.40 -34.48
N VAL A 334 -12.20 34.06 -35.51
CA VAL A 334 -11.57 35.39 -35.45
C VAL A 334 -12.61 36.47 -35.13
#